data_d6fb463f5a667c0dfd901a28903d8127
#
_entry.id   d6fb463f5a667c0dfd901a28903d8127
#
_cell.length_a   1.000
_cell.length_b   1.000
_cell.length_c   1.000
_cell.angle_alpha   90.00
_cell.angle_beta   90.00
_cell.angle_gamma   90.00
#
_symmetry.space_group_name_H-M   'P 1'
#
loop_
_entity.id
_entity.type
_entity.pdbx_description
1 polymer ?
#
loop_
_entity_poly.entity_id
_entity_poly.type
_entity_poly.pdbx_seq_one_letter_code
_entity_poly.pdbx_strand_id
1 'polypeptide(L)'
;MSRPQGHSILVVEDEASIASFVAMYLKRAGFTVRVAGTGEGGIDAAAADAPSLIILDLMLPDLDGIDVCRRVRQRSDVPILMLTARDDDVDKIIGLEVGADDYLTKPFNPGELVARVKSILRRANPERRELESTCLEHGELTIDAGRREVKVAGEEVQLAPKEFDLLWELLDHQGLVLTRDQLLERVWGYTFAGDTRTVDVHVRQLRRKLGDASPIVTVWGVGYKVSAEPKVARAS
;
A
#
# COMPACT_ATOMS: atom_id res chain seq x y z
N MET A 1 2.18 20.07 -26.99
CA MET A 1 2.66 18.67 -26.90
C MET A 1 2.93 18.38 -25.44
N SER A 2 1.95 17.85 -24.73
CA SER A 2 2.09 17.47 -23.32
C SER A 2 3.03 16.26 -23.24
N ARG A 3 4.13 16.39 -22.48
CA ARG A 3 4.99 15.25 -22.12
C ARG A 3 4.12 14.20 -21.43
N PRO A 4 4.19 12.91 -21.77
CA PRO A 4 3.61 11.88 -20.91
C PRO A 4 4.32 12.01 -19.58
N GLN A 5 3.57 12.27 -18.50
CA GLN A 5 4.09 12.20 -17.13
C GLN A 5 4.39 10.73 -16.85
N GLY A 6 5.60 10.31 -17.21
CA GLY A 6 6.06 8.97 -16.89
C GLY A 6 6.31 8.86 -15.40
N HIS A 7 5.57 7.97 -14.71
CA HIS A 7 5.83 7.67 -13.32
C HIS A 7 7.28 7.28 -13.12
N SER A 8 7.93 7.88 -12.12
CA SER A 8 9.30 7.56 -11.71
C SER A 8 9.27 6.45 -10.66
N ILE A 9 10.04 5.40 -10.87
CA ILE A 9 10.14 4.25 -9.97
C ILE A 9 11.57 4.15 -9.46
N LEU A 10 11.73 4.10 -8.14
CA LEU A 10 12.99 3.80 -7.47
C LEU A 10 13.06 2.29 -7.20
N VAL A 11 14.13 1.65 -7.65
CA VAL A 11 14.45 0.25 -7.35
C VAL A 11 15.63 0.23 -6.39
N VAL A 12 15.43 -0.33 -5.20
CA VAL A 12 16.46 -0.52 -4.18
C VAL A 12 16.77 -2.02 -4.11
N GLU A 13 17.88 -2.41 -4.75
CA GLU A 13 18.28 -3.80 -4.95
C GLU A 13 19.79 -3.85 -5.14
N ASP A 14 20.52 -4.64 -4.36
CA ASP A 14 21.97 -4.73 -4.41
C ASP A 14 22.47 -5.68 -5.48
N GLU A 15 21.68 -6.72 -5.82
CA GLU A 15 22.06 -7.65 -6.87
C GLU A 15 21.84 -7.01 -8.26
N ALA A 16 22.94 -6.63 -8.90
CA ALA A 16 22.93 -5.91 -10.19
C ALA A 16 22.17 -6.64 -11.30
N SER A 17 22.13 -7.97 -11.25
CA SER A 17 21.38 -8.80 -12.21
C SER A 17 19.86 -8.62 -12.03
N ILE A 18 19.37 -8.66 -10.80
CA ILE A 18 17.95 -8.47 -10.46
C ILE A 18 17.56 -7.02 -10.71
N ALA A 19 18.35 -6.06 -10.23
CA ALA A 19 18.11 -4.64 -10.46
C ALA A 19 17.99 -4.30 -11.96
N SER A 20 18.92 -4.82 -12.78
CA SER A 20 18.91 -4.62 -14.23
C SER A 20 17.69 -5.28 -14.90
N PHE A 21 17.32 -6.48 -14.45
CA PHE A 21 16.15 -7.21 -14.93
C PHE A 21 14.87 -6.42 -14.63
N VAL A 22 14.66 -6.02 -13.38
CA VAL A 22 13.52 -5.20 -12.96
C VAL A 22 13.45 -3.90 -13.75
N ALA A 23 14.57 -3.16 -13.81
CA ALA A 23 14.64 -1.89 -14.53
C ALA A 23 14.32 -2.03 -16.02
N MET A 24 14.77 -3.10 -16.67
CA MET A 24 14.50 -3.36 -18.09
C MET A 24 12.99 -3.52 -18.35
N TYR A 25 12.29 -4.33 -17.56
CA TYR A 25 10.87 -4.57 -17.77
C TYR A 25 10.01 -3.34 -17.43
N LEU A 26 10.38 -2.59 -16.40
CA LEU A 26 9.70 -1.34 -16.04
C LEU A 26 9.89 -0.27 -17.12
N LYS A 27 11.11 -0.10 -17.66
CA LYS A 27 11.38 0.82 -18.79
C LYS A 27 10.60 0.43 -20.03
N ARG A 28 10.50 -0.86 -20.37
CA ARG A 28 9.65 -1.36 -21.45
C ARG A 28 8.18 -1.07 -21.25
N ALA A 29 7.73 -1.04 -20.01
CA ALA A 29 6.36 -0.69 -19.64
C ALA A 29 6.09 0.83 -19.61
N GLY A 30 7.09 1.67 -19.93
CA GLY A 30 6.98 3.13 -20.06
C GLY A 30 7.32 3.91 -18.79
N PHE A 31 7.92 3.28 -17.77
CA PHE A 31 8.32 3.95 -16.54
C PHE A 31 9.74 4.52 -16.62
N THR A 32 9.98 5.63 -15.93
CA THR A 32 11.35 6.10 -15.64
C THR A 32 11.85 5.33 -14.41
N VAL A 33 13.09 4.79 -14.47
CA VAL A 33 13.62 3.95 -13.41
C VAL A 33 14.97 4.46 -12.94
N ARG A 34 15.10 4.68 -11.64
CA ARG A 34 16.36 4.86 -10.92
C ARG A 34 16.65 3.63 -10.08
N VAL A 35 17.92 3.26 -9.96
CA VAL A 35 18.39 2.13 -9.15
C VAL A 35 19.31 2.65 -8.05
N ALA A 36 19.14 2.12 -6.84
CA ALA A 36 20.06 2.26 -5.71
C ALA A 36 20.46 0.85 -5.25
N GLY A 37 21.73 0.62 -5.03
CA GLY A 37 22.27 -0.69 -4.63
C GLY A 37 22.44 -0.85 -3.12
N THR A 38 21.98 0.11 -2.32
CA THR A 38 22.10 0.08 -0.85
C THR A 38 20.86 0.71 -0.21
N GLY A 39 20.56 0.34 1.02
CA GLY A 39 19.45 0.89 1.78
C GLY A 39 19.57 2.38 2.04
N GLU A 40 20.74 2.86 2.48
CA GLU A 40 21.00 4.30 2.68
C GLU A 40 20.86 5.08 1.35
N GLY A 41 21.43 4.55 0.25
CA GLY A 41 21.28 5.15 -1.07
C GLY A 41 19.82 5.17 -1.54
N GLY A 42 19.01 4.20 -1.15
CA GLY A 42 17.57 4.14 -1.40
C GLY A 42 16.80 5.22 -0.64
N ILE A 43 17.11 5.42 0.64
CA ILE A 43 16.51 6.47 1.49
C ILE A 43 16.84 7.85 0.94
N ASP A 44 18.11 8.11 0.59
CA ASP A 44 18.55 9.39 0.03
C ASP A 44 17.86 9.66 -1.32
N ALA A 45 17.79 8.65 -2.19
CA ALA A 45 17.13 8.76 -3.48
C ALA A 45 15.62 9.00 -3.34
N ALA A 46 14.96 8.35 -2.39
CA ALA A 46 13.54 8.56 -2.12
C ALA A 46 13.25 10.00 -1.69
N ALA A 47 14.12 10.56 -0.84
CA ALA A 47 13.98 11.94 -0.37
C ALA A 47 14.28 12.98 -1.47
N ALA A 48 15.29 12.73 -2.32
CA ALA A 48 15.73 13.69 -3.34
C ALA A 48 14.81 13.73 -4.58
N ASP A 49 14.30 12.56 -5.01
CA ASP A 49 13.61 12.44 -6.31
C ASP A 49 12.09 12.36 -6.20
N ALA A 50 11.54 12.18 -5.00
CA ALA A 50 10.12 11.95 -4.75
C ALA A 50 9.50 10.94 -5.77
N PRO A 51 9.94 9.67 -5.79
CA PRO A 51 9.47 8.71 -6.77
C PRO A 51 7.97 8.42 -6.60
N SER A 52 7.31 8.01 -7.69
CA SER A 52 5.90 7.62 -7.67
C SER A 52 5.68 6.26 -6.98
N LEU A 53 6.72 5.42 -6.90
CA LEU A 53 6.70 4.11 -6.25
C LEU A 53 8.14 3.65 -5.98
N ILE A 54 8.34 2.95 -4.87
CA ILE A 54 9.60 2.29 -4.51
C ILE A 54 9.42 0.76 -4.62
N ILE A 55 10.34 0.09 -5.31
CA ILE A 55 10.53 -1.36 -5.24
C ILE A 55 11.73 -1.60 -4.34
N LEU A 56 11.55 -2.36 -3.26
CA LEU A 56 12.51 -2.47 -2.17
C LEU A 56 12.82 -3.93 -1.86
N ASP A 57 14.08 -4.32 -2.02
CA ASP A 57 14.53 -5.61 -1.53
C ASP A 57 14.63 -5.60 0.00
N LEU A 58 14.30 -6.71 0.62
CA LEU A 58 14.48 -6.91 2.07
C LEU A 58 15.95 -7.19 2.43
N MET A 59 16.65 -7.90 1.58
CA MET A 59 18.02 -8.37 1.83
C MET A 59 19.06 -7.41 1.22
N LEU A 60 19.30 -6.27 1.87
CA LEU A 60 20.32 -5.30 1.44
C LEU A 60 21.59 -5.45 2.28
N PRO A 61 22.76 -5.06 1.74
CA PRO A 61 24.05 -5.32 2.40
C PRO A 61 24.34 -4.41 3.59
N ASP A 62 23.68 -3.25 3.68
CA ASP A 62 23.96 -2.21 4.67
C ASP A 62 22.83 -2.04 5.70
N LEU A 63 21.58 -2.19 5.27
CA LEU A 63 20.38 -2.04 6.10
C LEU A 63 19.36 -3.11 5.75
N ASP A 64 18.62 -3.59 6.75
CA ASP A 64 17.41 -4.40 6.50
C ASP A 64 16.37 -3.55 5.74
N GLY A 65 15.77 -4.12 4.69
CA GLY A 65 14.75 -3.44 3.90
C GLY A 65 13.53 -3.01 4.73
N ILE A 66 13.24 -3.72 5.82
CA ILE A 66 12.21 -3.33 6.79
C ILE A 66 12.56 -1.99 7.46
N ASP A 67 13.84 -1.80 7.83
CA ASP A 67 14.31 -0.54 8.42
C ASP A 67 14.34 0.59 7.38
N VAL A 68 14.68 0.29 6.13
CA VAL A 68 14.56 1.24 5.01
C VAL A 68 13.10 1.68 4.86
N CYS A 69 12.16 0.74 4.81
CA CYS A 69 10.73 1.04 4.73
C CYS A 69 10.27 1.94 5.88
N ARG A 70 10.63 1.59 7.11
CA ARG A 70 10.29 2.37 8.31
C ARG A 70 10.80 3.81 8.24
N ARG A 71 12.05 4.02 7.79
CA ARG A 71 12.65 5.36 7.65
C ARG A 71 11.99 6.17 6.54
N VAL A 72 11.66 5.54 5.42
CA VAL A 72 10.91 6.19 4.33
C VAL A 72 9.53 6.62 4.81
N ARG A 73 8.79 5.75 5.53
CA ARG A 73 7.46 6.03 6.07
C ARG A 73 7.40 7.15 7.09
N GLN A 74 8.50 7.46 7.77
CA GLN A 74 8.57 8.64 8.65
C GLN A 74 8.47 9.97 7.91
N ARG A 75 8.68 9.99 6.58
CA ARG A 75 8.81 11.21 5.79
C ARG A 75 7.95 11.22 4.52
N SER A 76 7.39 10.09 4.11
CA SER A 76 6.71 9.96 2.83
C SER A 76 5.70 8.81 2.82
N ASP A 77 4.55 9.06 2.18
CA ASP A 77 3.52 8.05 1.88
C ASP A 77 3.71 7.44 0.49
N VAL A 78 4.90 7.54 -0.10
CA VAL A 78 5.20 6.93 -1.40
C VAL A 78 4.89 5.43 -1.36
N PRO A 79 4.16 4.86 -2.33
CA PRO A 79 3.89 3.44 -2.35
C PRO A 79 5.17 2.59 -2.37
N ILE A 80 5.20 1.51 -1.57
CA ILE A 80 6.34 0.59 -1.47
C ILE A 80 5.88 -0.83 -1.81
N LEU A 81 6.50 -1.42 -2.84
CA LEU A 81 6.41 -2.84 -3.19
C LEU A 81 7.67 -3.55 -2.70
N MET A 82 7.55 -4.45 -1.74
CA MET A 82 8.68 -5.22 -1.23
C MET A 82 8.99 -6.43 -2.10
N LEU A 83 10.28 -6.70 -2.33
CA LEU A 83 10.77 -7.96 -2.87
C LEU A 83 11.26 -8.85 -1.73
N THR A 84 10.84 -10.11 -1.67
CA THR A 84 11.16 -11.02 -0.57
C THR A 84 11.51 -12.42 -1.09
N ALA A 85 12.32 -13.18 -0.36
CA ALA A 85 12.55 -14.58 -0.64
C ALA A 85 11.30 -15.44 -0.33
N ARG A 86 11.17 -16.60 -0.96
CA ARG A 86 9.95 -17.43 -0.98
C ARG A 86 9.54 -17.99 0.37
N ASP A 87 10.47 -18.12 1.32
CA ASP A 87 10.29 -18.92 2.54
C ASP A 87 9.98 -18.13 3.81
N ASP A 88 9.92 -16.78 3.75
CA ASP A 88 9.71 -15.93 4.91
C ASP A 88 8.29 -15.33 4.94
N ASP A 89 7.31 -16.14 5.37
CA ASP A 89 5.98 -15.61 5.70
C ASP A 89 6.03 -14.59 6.85
N VAL A 90 7.04 -14.70 7.72
CA VAL A 90 7.26 -13.76 8.83
C VAL A 90 7.69 -12.40 8.29
N ASP A 91 8.64 -12.34 7.35
CA ASP A 91 9.13 -11.09 6.77
C ASP A 91 8.07 -10.37 5.93
N LYS A 92 7.20 -11.12 5.24
CA LYS A 92 6.03 -10.56 4.53
C LYS A 92 5.08 -9.85 5.49
N ILE A 93 4.76 -10.51 6.61
CA ILE A 93 3.87 -9.96 7.64
C ILE A 93 4.51 -8.73 8.27
N ILE A 94 5.79 -8.81 8.65
CA ILE A 94 6.52 -7.69 9.26
C ILE A 94 6.63 -6.52 8.27
N GLY A 95 6.95 -6.77 7.00
CA GLY A 95 7.04 -5.73 5.97
C GLY A 95 5.73 -4.97 5.78
N LEU A 96 4.61 -5.68 5.72
CA LEU A 96 3.28 -5.06 5.65
C LEU A 96 2.91 -4.34 6.95
N GLU A 97 3.30 -4.88 8.12
CA GLU A 97 3.09 -4.23 9.42
C GLU A 97 3.86 -2.92 9.57
N VAL A 98 5.00 -2.78 8.89
CA VAL A 98 5.83 -1.55 8.86
C VAL A 98 5.32 -0.53 7.87
N GLY A 99 4.38 -0.92 6.98
CA GLY A 99 3.70 0.00 6.07
C GLY A 99 4.04 -0.19 4.59
N ALA A 100 4.54 -1.35 4.18
CA ALA A 100 4.58 -1.71 2.75
C ALA A 100 3.15 -1.85 2.21
N ASP A 101 2.95 -1.49 0.95
CA ASP A 101 1.64 -1.56 0.29
C ASP A 101 1.37 -2.94 -0.30
N ASP A 102 2.43 -3.64 -0.71
CA ASP A 102 2.37 -4.96 -1.32
C ASP A 102 3.75 -5.64 -1.25
N TYR A 103 3.78 -6.94 -1.53
CA TYR A 103 5.03 -7.70 -1.65
C TYR A 103 5.02 -8.59 -2.89
N LEU A 104 6.20 -8.97 -3.36
CA LEU A 104 6.42 -9.88 -4.48
C LEU A 104 7.56 -10.84 -4.14
N THR A 105 7.28 -12.16 -4.19
CA THR A 105 8.27 -13.19 -3.82
C THR A 105 9.21 -13.49 -4.97
N LYS A 106 10.50 -13.59 -4.68
CA LYS A 106 11.54 -14.06 -5.59
C LYS A 106 11.53 -15.62 -5.64
N PRO A 107 11.65 -16.28 -6.82
CA PRO A 107 11.68 -15.68 -8.16
C PRO A 107 10.28 -15.27 -8.63
N PHE A 108 10.17 -14.12 -9.29
CA PHE A 108 8.92 -13.57 -9.79
C PHE A 108 8.84 -13.51 -11.30
N ASN A 109 7.60 -13.48 -11.81
CA ASN A 109 7.34 -13.27 -13.22
C ASN A 109 7.39 -11.76 -13.53
N PRO A 110 8.11 -11.31 -14.60
CA PRO A 110 8.17 -9.89 -14.97
C PRO A 110 6.80 -9.26 -15.26
N GLY A 111 5.89 -10.05 -15.84
CA GLY A 111 4.52 -9.60 -16.07
C GLY A 111 3.77 -9.32 -14.78
N GLU A 112 3.99 -10.13 -13.75
CA GLU A 112 3.41 -9.94 -12.41
C GLU A 112 3.96 -8.65 -11.78
N LEU A 113 5.28 -8.43 -11.79
CA LEU A 113 5.91 -7.22 -11.30
C LEU A 113 5.28 -5.96 -11.94
N VAL A 114 5.21 -5.92 -13.26
CA VAL A 114 4.65 -4.78 -14.00
C VAL A 114 3.16 -4.59 -13.69
N ALA A 115 2.39 -5.67 -13.56
CA ALA A 115 0.97 -5.61 -13.21
C ALA A 115 0.74 -5.02 -11.82
N ARG A 116 1.53 -5.44 -10.81
CA ARG A 116 1.48 -4.90 -9.44
C ARG A 116 1.83 -3.42 -9.40
N VAL A 117 2.93 -3.03 -10.04
CA VAL A 117 3.34 -1.63 -10.15
C VAL A 117 2.24 -0.77 -10.78
N LYS A 118 1.66 -1.21 -11.90
CA LYS A 118 0.54 -0.49 -12.55
C LYS A 118 -0.68 -0.40 -11.67
N SER A 119 -1.00 -1.46 -10.93
CA SER A 119 -2.15 -1.50 -10.00
C SER A 119 -1.97 -0.49 -8.87
N ILE A 120 -0.78 -0.44 -8.26
CA ILE A 120 -0.46 0.52 -7.19
C ILE A 120 -0.56 1.95 -7.72
N LEU A 121 0.09 2.26 -8.84
CA LEU A 121 0.14 3.61 -9.42
C LEU A 121 -1.21 4.12 -9.94
N ARG A 122 -2.07 3.24 -10.51
CA ARG A 122 -3.40 3.62 -10.97
C ARG A 122 -4.26 4.22 -9.86
N ARG A 123 -4.08 3.75 -8.64
CA ARG A 123 -4.83 4.19 -7.45
C ARG A 123 -4.22 5.42 -6.81
N ALA A 124 -2.92 5.64 -6.99
CA ALA A 124 -2.22 6.83 -6.53
C ALA A 124 -2.44 8.06 -7.44
N ASN A 125 -3.12 7.93 -8.59
CA ASN A 125 -3.27 9.02 -9.56
C ASN A 125 -4.43 9.96 -9.19
N PRO A 126 -4.14 11.26 -8.92
CA PRO A 126 -5.15 12.27 -8.58
C PRO A 126 -6.12 12.63 -9.72
N GLU A 127 -5.69 12.53 -10.99
CA GLU A 127 -6.46 13.01 -12.16
C GLU A 127 -7.78 12.25 -12.39
N ARG A 128 -7.98 11.09 -11.77
CA ARG A 128 -9.24 10.34 -11.83
C ARG A 128 -10.26 10.77 -10.79
N ARG A 129 -9.89 11.68 -9.89
CA ARG A 129 -10.64 12.10 -8.70
C ARG A 129 -11.43 13.38 -8.83
N GLU A 130 -11.27 14.11 -9.92
CA GLU A 130 -11.89 15.46 -10.07
C GLU A 130 -13.42 15.45 -10.24
N LEU A 131 -14.09 14.30 -10.27
CA LEU A 131 -15.51 14.24 -10.60
C LEU A 131 -16.47 13.90 -9.46
N GLU A 132 -16.00 13.43 -8.30
CA GLU A 132 -16.88 13.26 -7.13
C GLU A 132 -16.08 13.46 -5.84
N SER A 133 -16.26 14.60 -5.20
CA SER A 133 -15.88 14.81 -3.81
C SER A 133 -16.76 13.93 -2.93
N THR A 134 -16.39 12.68 -2.79
CA THR A 134 -17.15 11.74 -1.98
C THR A 134 -16.50 11.69 -0.61
N CYS A 135 -17.10 12.36 0.34
CA CYS A 135 -16.76 12.26 1.75
C CYS A 135 -17.70 11.22 2.37
N LEU A 136 -17.15 10.21 3.04
CA LEU A 136 -17.91 9.25 3.81
C LEU A 136 -17.70 9.50 5.29
N GLU A 137 -18.80 9.40 6.07
CA GLU A 137 -18.79 9.58 7.51
C GLU A 137 -19.32 8.33 8.21
N HIS A 138 -18.69 7.96 9.32
CA HIS A 138 -19.13 6.88 10.17
C HIS A 138 -18.81 7.17 11.64
N GLY A 139 -19.77 7.68 12.39
CA GLY A 139 -19.55 8.16 13.75
C GLY A 139 -18.59 9.35 13.76
N GLU A 140 -17.46 9.20 14.48
CA GLU A 140 -16.42 10.23 14.53
C GLU A 140 -15.39 10.12 13.40
N LEU A 141 -15.50 9.09 12.56
CA LEU A 141 -14.60 8.85 11.43
C LEU A 141 -15.11 9.57 10.19
N THR A 142 -14.26 10.38 9.57
CA THR A 142 -14.50 11.01 8.27
C THR A 142 -13.39 10.62 7.30
N ILE A 143 -13.73 10.24 6.07
CA ILE A 143 -12.79 9.92 5.01
C ILE A 143 -13.12 10.71 3.76
N ASP A 144 -12.13 11.40 3.19
CA ASP A 144 -12.23 12.18 1.96
C ASP A 144 -11.39 11.53 0.86
N ALA A 145 -12.05 10.97 -0.16
CA ALA A 145 -11.37 10.31 -1.26
C ALA A 145 -10.59 11.29 -2.16
N GLY A 146 -11.09 12.51 -2.31
CA GLY A 146 -10.45 13.54 -3.12
C GLY A 146 -9.12 14.00 -2.54
N ARG A 147 -9.10 14.23 -1.24
CA ARG A 147 -7.91 14.66 -0.50
C ARG A 147 -7.05 13.51 0.02
N ARG A 148 -7.58 12.28 0.06
CA ARG A 148 -7.01 11.12 0.76
C ARG A 148 -6.77 11.37 2.25
N GLU A 149 -7.62 12.16 2.85
CA GLU A 149 -7.58 12.48 4.26
C GLU A 149 -8.51 11.55 5.06
N VAL A 150 -8.07 11.18 6.24
CA VAL A 150 -8.87 10.47 7.24
C VAL A 150 -8.79 11.24 8.54
N LYS A 151 -9.94 11.47 9.17
CA LYS A 151 -10.02 12.13 10.46
C LYS A 151 -10.85 11.31 11.44
N VAL A 152 -10.42 11.30 12.69
CA VAL A 152 -11.16 10.74 13.83
C VAL A 152 -11.40 11.85 14.83
N ALA A 153 -12.65 12.15 15.16
CA ALA A 153 -13.02 13.27 16.03
C ALA A 153 -12.39 14.62 15.59
N GLY A 154 -12.20 14.81 14.28
CA GLY A 154 -11.59 16.01 13.70
C GLY A 154 -10.06 15.98 13.60
N GLU A 155 -9.39 15.05 14.27
CA GLU A 155 -7.92 14.89 14.22
C GLU A 155 -7.50 14.00 13.03
N GLU A 156 -6.49 14.45 12.30
CA GLU A 156 -5.98 13.73 11.12
C GLU A 156 -5.24 12.44 11.52
N VAL A 157 -5.56 11.33 10.83
CA VAL A 157 -4.92 10.03 11.01
C VAL A 157 -4.17 9.66 9.73
N GLN A 158 -2.85 9.50 9.83
CA GLN A 158 -2.00 9.13 8.72
C GLN A 158 -2.14 7.65 8.38
N LEU A 159 -2.62 7.37 7.18
CA LEU A 159 -2.76 6.02 6.64
C LEU A 159 -1.81 5.80 5.47
N ALA A 160 -1.22 4.59 5.39
CA ALA A 160 -0.53 4.16 4.18
C ALA A 160 -1.52 4.05 3.00
N PRO A 161 -1.08 4.17 1.74
CA PRO A 161 -1.98 4.17 0.58
C PRO A 161 -2.96 3.00 0.55
N LYS A 162 -2.50 1.78 0.87
CA LYS A 162 -3.36 0.59 0.88
C LYS A 162 -4.29 0.48 2.09
N GLU A 163 -3.90 1.04 3.22
CA GLU A 163 -4.78 1.18 4.38
C GLU A 163 -5.95 2.11 4.06
N PHE A 164 -5.65 3.24 3.40
CA PHE A 164 -6.68 4.17 2.94
C PHE A 164 -7.64 3.49 1.96
N ASP A 165 -7.11 2.83 0.91
CA ASP A 165 -7.92 2.16 -0.11
C ASP A 165 -8.81 1.06 0.50
N LEU A 166 -8.30 0.30 1.48
CA LEU A 166 -9.04 -0.74 2.18
C LEU A 166 -10.15 -0.16 3.06
N LEU A 167 -9.85 0.89 3.81
CA LEU A 167 -10.83 1.58 4.65
C LEU A 167 -11.95 2.19 3.80
N TRP A 168 -11.58 2.85 2.69
CA TRP A 168 -12.53 3.38 1.71
C TRP A 168 -13.46 2.31 1.18
N GLU A 169 -12.91 1.18 0.69
CA GLU A 169 -13.68 0.08 0.11
C GLU A 169 -14.67 -0.51 1.11
N LEU A 170 -14.26 -0.64 2.38
CA LEU A 170 -15.13 -1.15 3.44
C LEU A 170 -16.24 -0.16 3.82
N LEU A 171 -15.96 1.14 3.81
CA LEU A 171 -16.95 2.19 4.11
C LEU A 171 -17.94 2.38 2.96
N ASP A 172 -17.48 2.35 1.71
CA ASP A 172 -18.32 2.43 0.51
C ASP A 172 -19.32 1.26 0.42
N HIS A 173 -18.96 0.12 1.03
CA HIS A 173 -19.80 -1.07 1.13
C HIS A 173 -20.36 -1.29 2.55
N GLN A 174 -20.64 -0.20 3.28
CA GLN A 174 -21.13 -0.25 4.66
C GLN A 174 -22.31 -1.23 4.82
N GLY A 175 -22.24 -2.06 5.86
CA GLY A 175 -23.26 -3.08 6.17
C GLY A 175 -23.07 -4.41 5.42
N LEU A 176 -22.36 -4.41 4.27
CA LEU A 176 -22.08 -5.62 3.51
C LEU A 176 -20.83 -6.33 4.01
N VAL A 177 -20.85 -7.66 3.99
CA VAL A 177 -19.66 -8.46 4.25
C VAL A 177 -18.88 -8.62 2.95
N LEU A 178 -17.62 -8.16 2.94
CA LEU A 178 -16.70 -8.43 1.85
C LEU A 178 -15.76 -9.58 2.26
N THR A 179 -15.62 -10.58 1.40
CA THR A 179 -14.69 -11.67 1.62
C THR A 179 -13.25 -11.17 1.49
N ARG A 180 -12.29 -11.94 2.05
CA ARG A 180 -10.86 -11.61 1.91
C ARG A 180 -10.42 -11.56 0.46
N ASP A 181 -10.91 -12.49 -0.36
CA ASP A 181 -10.62 -12.52 -1.80
C ASP A 181 -11.21 -11.31 -2.52
N GLN A 182 -12.45 -10.92 -2.22
CA GLN A 182 -13.06 -9.71 -2.78
C GLN A 182 -12.29 -8.45 -2.39
N LEU A 183 -11.88 -8.33 -1.13
CA LEU A 183 -11.07 -7.18 -0.67
C LEU A 183 -9.71 -7.18 -1.35
N LEU A 184 -9.07 -8.34 -1.46
CA LEU A 184 -7.79 -8.48 -2.14
C LEU A 184 -7.90 -8.04 -3.61
N GLU A 185 -8.91 -8.55 -4.31
CA GLU A 185 -9.19 -8.21 -5.70
C GLU A 185 -9.49 -6.71 -5.89
N ARG A 186 -10.37 -6.14 -5.06
CA ARG A 186 -10.80 -4.74 -5.18
C ARG A 186 -9.73 -3.75 -4.78
N VAL A 187 -8.95 -4.06 -3.73
CA VAL A 187 -7.91 -3.17 -3.19
C VAL A 187 -6.54 -3.40 -3.82
N TRP A 188 -6.19 -4.62 -4.23
CA TRP A 188 -4.88 -4.95 -4.85
C TRP A 188 -4.98 -5.29 -6.34
N GLY A 189 -6.12 -5.75 -6.83
CA GLY A 189 -6.41 -6.02 -8.25
C GLY A 189 -6.46 -7.50 -8.62
N TYR A 190 -7.07 -7.81 -9.77
CA TYR A 190 -7.31 -9.18 -10.27
C TYR A 190 -6.06 -10.03 -10.53
N THR A 191 -4.90 -9.41 -10.71
CA THR A 191 -3.64 -10.10 -10.96
C THR A 191 -2.85 -10.37 -9.67
N PHE A 192 -3.46 -10.08 -8.53
CA PHE A 192 -2.79 -10.28 -7.25
C PHE A 192 -2.77 -11.77 -6.90
N ALA A 193 -1.63 -12.44 -7.09
CA ALA A 193 -1.39 -13.82 -6.68
C ALA A 193 -0.96 -13.95 -5.20
N GLY A 194 -1.23 -12.91 -4.39
CA GLY A 194 -0.82 -12.85 -2.98
C GLY A 194 -1.78 -13.60 -2.05
N ASP A 195 -1.29 -13.88 -0.86
CA ASP A 195 -2.07 -14.48 0.21
C ASP A 195 -3.11 -13.48 0.74
N THR A 196 -4.32 -13.96 1.02
CA THR A 196 -5.39 -13.19 1.68
C THR A 196 -4.98 -12.65 3.06
N ARG A 197 -3.92 -13.15 3.68
CA ARG A 197 -3.28 -12.62 4.89
C ARG A 197 -2.89 -11.14 4.75
N THR A 198 -2.59 -10.67 3.53
CA THR A 198 -2.33 -9.25 3.25
C THR A 198 -3.49 -8.37 3.73
N VAL A 199 -4.74 -8.81 3.52
CA VAL A 199 -5.93 -8.09 4.00
C VAL A 199 -5.98 -8.05 5.52
N ASP A 200 -5.68 -9.19 6.17
CA ASP A 200 -5.75 -9.32 7.64
C ASP A 200 -4.72 -8.39 8.31
N VAL A 201 -3.51 -8.28 7.74
CA VAL A 201 -2.46 -7.38 8.23
C VAL A 201 -2.90 -5.91 8.13
N HIS A 202 -3.41 -5.48 6.97
CA HIS A 202 -3.86 -4.10 6.79
C HIS A 202 -5.09 -3.76 7.67
N VAL A 203 -6.01 -4.70 7.88
CA VAL A 203 -7.11 -4.51 8.84
C VAL A 203 -6.58 -4.34 10.27
N ARG A 204 -5.56 -5.12 10.66
CA ARG A 204 -4.92 -4.97 11.97
C ARG A 204 -4.29 -3.58 12.13
N GLN A 205 -3.58 -3.09 11.11
CA GLN A 205 -2.99 -1.75 11.10
C GLN A 205 -4.05 -0.65 11.20
N LEU A 206 -5.11 -0.75 10.40
CA LEU A 206 -6.23 0.18 10.47
C LEU A 206 -6.83 0.25 11.86
N ARG A 207 -7.11 -0.90 12.50
CA ARG A 207 -7.63 -0.94 13.86
C ARG A 207 -6.70 -0.29 14.87
N ARG A 208 -5.39 -0.51 14.72
CA ARG A 208 -4.38 0.11 15.59
C ARG A 208 -4.36 1.64 15.43
N LYS A 209 -4.42 2.15 14.19
CA LYS A 209 -4.35 3.58 13.90
C LYS A 209 -5.65 4.33 14.23
N LEU A 210 -6.79 3.71 13.99
CA LEU A 210 -8.11 4.28 14.26
C LEU A 210 -8.58 4.10 15.72
N GLY A 211 -7.93 3.20 16.46
CA GLY A 211 -8.30 2.91 17.85
C GLY A 211 -9.76 2.49 18.00
N ASP A 212 -10.43 3.03 19.01
CA ASP A 212 -11.83 2.74 19.31
C ASP A 212 -12.82 3.23 18.24
N ALA A 213 -12.41 4.21 17.44
CA ALA A 213 -13.19 4.71 16.30
C ALA A 213 -13.21 3.75 15.10
N SER A 214 -12.44 2.65 15.13
CA SER A 214 -12.41 1.69 14.03
C SER A 214 -13.79 1.02 13.85
N PRO A 215 -14.43 1.21 12.68
CA PRO A 215 -15.74 0.62 12.41
C PRO A 215 -15.67 -0.82 11.91
N ILE A 216 -14.45 -1.36 11.72
CA ILE A 216 -14.23 -2.63 11.05
C ILE A 216 -14.59 -3.80 11.97
N VAL A 217 -15.51 -4.65 11.51
CA VAL A 217 -15.97 -5.86 12.21
C VAL A 217 -15.46 -7.09 11.45
N THR A 218 -14.89 -8.07 12.17
CA THR A 218 -14.52 -9.37 11.61
C THR A 218 -15.75 -10.27 11.52
N VAL A 219 -15.98 -10.84 10.33
CA VAL A 219 -16.93 -11.93 10.12
C VAL A 219 -16.12 -13.21 10.00
N TRP A 220 -16.10 -14.00 11.09
CA TRP A 220 -15.25 -15.18 11.20
C TRP A 220 -15.47 -16.17 10.05
N GLY A 221 -14.38 -16.67 9.49
CA GLY A 221 -14.39 -17.59 8.36
C GLY A 221 -14.77 -16.98 7.01
N VAL A 222 -15.19 -15.70 6.95
CA VAL A 222 -15.66 -15.03 5.72
C VAL A 222 -14.77 -13.86 5.35
N GLY A 223 -14.74 -12.79 6.17
CA GLY A 223 -14.04 -11.56 5.82
C GLY A 223 -14.33 -10.42 6.79
N TYR A 224 -14.55 -9.25 6.25
CA TYR A 224 -14.73 -8.02 7.02
C TYR A 224 -15.93 -7.21 6.55
N LYS A 225 -16.46 -6.39 7.44
CA LYS A 225 -17.47 -5.38 7.12
C LYS A 225 -17.30 -4.15 8.01
N VAL A 226 -17.85 -3.04 7.58
CA VAL A 226 -18.19 -1.92 8.46
C VAL A 226 -19.63 -2.09 8.93
N SER A 227 -19.92 -1.85 10.23
CA SER A 227 -21.29 -1.90 10.74
C SER A 227 -22.15 -0.82 10.07
N ALA A 228 -23.44 -1.10 9.87
CA ALA A 228 -24.37 -0.11 9.30
C ALA A 228 -24.61 1.06 10.27
N GLU A 229 -24.43 0.84 11.58
CA GLU A 229 -24.57 1.87 12.61
C GLU A 229 -23.19 2.17 13.23
N PRO A 230 -22.87 3.45 13.49
CA PRO A 230 -21.65 3.80 14.21
C PRO A 230 -21.70 3.18 15.63
N LYS A 231 -20.54 2.72 16.10
CA LYS A 231 -20.40 2.31 17.51
C LYS A 231 -20.67 3.53 18.40
N VAL A 232 -21.77 3.52 19.12
CA VAL A 232 -22.00 4.51 20.19
C VAL A 232 -20.96 4.20 21.28
N ALA A 233 -20.07 5.16 21.56
CA ALA A 233 -19.16 5.05 22.69
C ALA A 233 -20.01 4.84 23.94
N ARG A 234 -19.84 3.67 24.61
CA ARG A 234 -20.43 3.47 25.93
C ARG A 234 -19.73 4.42 26.86
N ALA A 235 -20.48 5.46 27.30
CA ALA A 235 -20.06 6.28 28.41
C ALA A 235 -19.85 5.38 29.63
N SER A 236 -18.63 5.36 30.15
CA SER A 236 -18.25 4.68 31.40
C SER A 236 -18.59 5.58 32.57
#